data_e1bca7b4baddabcd698be00044fd579b
#
_entry.id   e1bca7b4baddabcd698be00044fd579b
#
_cell.length_a   1.000
_cell.length_b   1.000
_cell.length_c   1.000
_cell.angle_alpha   90.00
_cell.angle_beta   90.00
_cell.angle_gamma   90.00
#
_symmetry.space_group_name_H-M   'P 1'
#
loop_
_entity.id
_entity.type
_entity.pdbx_description
1 polymer ?
#
loop_
_entity_poly.entity_id
_entity_poly.type
_entity_poly.pdbx_seq_one_letter_code
_entity_poly.pdbx_strand_id
1 'polypeptide(L)'
;MTALVALLCVFGLGMCFSLLGSIGVKLMPRLAIDRGRFGTLISAFMFTCLVVSLLAGLVTDKLGYGPVAVFGFAAAALGIFLLARARTFASAALCCIGLGFGAMALNTAGNTLIPVVLFGGQNPAAASNLGNVFFGLGLFVTPLLVSLLFRKTSYPLAVSALGLLLLLPLAPALLAAYPKAAAGIDLATAAKLLTEPVVILGAAVLLFYSSIETSFCNWLTPCAKELVIRDRPDRGEAAADASAQRMLSVFAVAMMAGRLVTSQVPNVTRFGHWIVAGVMVLAAAVVIVLTLTKKASRVPVLAALAGLLLAPCFPTTVGLVYARHPANFGSVFGVIFAAAMLGGVVVPKAIGNLAKGATVQKGLRLLVPICLLVAGCVLVLGTR
;
A
#
# COMPACT_ATOMS: atom_id res chain seq x y z
N MET A 1 2.21 22.68 -9.97
CA MET A 1 0.85 22.13 -9.85
C MET A 1 0.85 20.61 -10.06
N THR A 2 1.41 20.11 -11.15
CA THR A 2 1.43 18.67 -11.49
C THR A 2 2.06 17.77 -10.41
N ALA A 3 3.16 18.19 -9.79
CA ALA A 3 3.77 17.48 -8.66
C ALA A 3 2.82 17.37 -7.45
N LEU A 4 2.08 18.44 -7.16
CA LEU A 4 1.06 18.42 -6.10
C LEU A 4 -0.04 17.42 -6.42
N VAL A 5 -0.55 17.40 -7.67
CA VAL A 5 -1.57 16.43 -8.09
C VAL A 5 -1.07 14.99 -7.95
N ALA A 6 0.17 14.72 -8.36
CA ALA A 6 0.79 13.39 -8.21
C ALA A 6 0.81 12.93 -6.74
N LEU A 7 1.23 13.80 -5.81
CA LEU A 7 1.26 13.50 -4.38
C LEU A 7 -0.16 13.33 -3.80
N LEU A 8 -1.12 14.16 -4.24
CA LEU A 8 -2.52 14.04 -3.82
C LEU A 8 -3.20 12.78 -4.37
N CYS A 9 -2.82 12.28 -5.55
CA CYS A 9 -3.28 10.97 -6.04
C CYS A 9 -2.87 9.86 -5.07
N VAL A 10 -1.61 9.84 -4.64
CA VAL A 10 -1.11 8.79 -3.74
C VAL A 10 -1.67 8.96 -2.32
N PHE A 11 -1.88 10.19 -1.85
CA PHE A 11 -2.60 10.46 -0.61
C PHE A 11 -4.05 9.95 -0.67
N GLY A 12 -4.76 10.25 -1.76
CA GLY A 12 -6.13 9.77 -2.00
C GLY A 12 -6.22 8.25 -2.07
N LEU A 13 -5.22 7.60 -2.68
CA LEU A 13 -5.09 6.14 -2.63
C LEU A 13 -5.03 5.63 -1.19
N GLY A 14 -4.19 6.24 -0.34
CA GLY A 14 -4.10 5.89 1.07
C GLY A 14 -5.43 6.05 1.80
N MET A 15 -6.18 7.12 1.51
CA MET A 15 -7.54 7.31 2.02
C MET A 15 -8.47 6.17 1.62
N CYS A 16 -8.47 5.76 0.34
CA CYS A 16 -9.33 4.68 -0.16
C CYS A 16 -9.03 3.34 0.53
N PHE A 17 -7.75 3.01 0.73
CA PHE A 17 -7.33 1.76 1.37
C PHE A 17 -7.68 1.70 2.86
N SER A 18 -7.65 2.83 3.55
CA SER A 18 -7.99 2.92 4.98
C SER A 18 -9.48 3.07 5.25
N LEU A 19 -10.27 3.48 4.24
CA LEU A 19 -11.66 3.89 4.40
C LEU A 19 -12.54 2.78 4.99
N LEU A 20 -12.58 1.60 4.35
CA LEU A 20 -13.48 0.51 4.77
C LEU A 20 -13.20 0.08 6.20
N GLY A 21 -11.94 -0.10 6.58
CA GLY A 21 -11.54 -0.42 7.94
C GLY A 21 -12.02 0.64 8.93
N SER A 22 -11.87 1.92 8.58
CA SER A 22 -12.22 3.04 9.44
C SER A 22 -13.72 3.21 9.68
N ILE A 23 -14.54 3.02 8.63
CA ILE A 23 -16.00 3.19 8.73
C ILE A 23 -16.75 1.91 9.12
N GLY A 24 -16.06 0.75 9.14
CA GLY A 24 -16.65 -0.57 9.33
C GLY A 24 -17.49 -0.69 10.59
N VAL A 25 -17.06 -0.05 11.70
CA VAL A 25 -17.77 -0.07 12.98
C VAL A 25 -19.20 0.47 12.88
N LYS A 26 -19.43 1.49 12.05
CA LYS A 26 -20.78 2.05 11.81
C LYS A 26 -21.45 1.50 10.54
N LEU A 27 -20.67 1.04 9.58
CA LEU A 27 -21.21 0.46 8.34
C LEU A 27 -21.89 -0.90 8.58
N MET A 28 -21.25 -1.79 9.36
CA MET A 28 -21.80 -3.12 9.64
C MET A 28 -23.20 -3.08 10.28
N PRO A 29 -23.44 -2.33 11.39
CA PRO A 29 -24.77 -2.21 11.96
C PRO A 29 -25.76 -1.55 11.00
N ARG A 30 -25.34 -0.54 10.22
CA ARG A 30 -26.18 0.18 9.27
C ARG A 30 -26.73 -0.74 8.18
N LEU A 31 -25.93 -1.71 7.73
CA LEU A 31 -26.31 -2.67 6.68
C LEU A 31 -26.88 -3.97 7.26
N ALA A 32 -26.94 -4.11 8.57
CA ALA A 32 -27.29 -5.35 9.28
C ALA A 32 -26.47 -6.55 8.77
N ILE A 33 -25.16 -6.38 8.61
CA ILE A 33 -24.22 -7.42 8.14
C ILE A 33 -23.24 -7.83 9.24
N ASP A 34 -22.84 -9.09 9.19
CA ASP A 34 -21.81 -9.66 10.03
C ASP A 34 -20.38 -9.36 9.50
N ARG A 35 -19.37 -9.80 10.27
CA ARG A 35 -17.96 -9.63 9.92
C ARG A 35 -17.58 -10.37 8.63
N GLY A 36 -18.21 -11.50 8.33
CA GLY A 36 -17.97 -12.27 7.12
C GLY A 36 -18.41 -11.51 5.86
N ARG A 37 -19.64 -10.98 5.87
CA ARG A 37 -20.14 -10.13 4.79
C ARG A 37 -19.36 -8.83 4.66
N PHE A 38 -18.93 -8.24 5.77
CA PHE A 38 -18.03 -7.07 5.72
C PHE A 38 -16.68 -7.42 5.07
N GLY A 39 -16.12 -8.58 5.39
CA GLY A 39 -14.92 -9.11 4.72
C GLY A 39 -15.13 -9.26 3.20
N THR A 40 -16.33 -9.65 2.75
CA THR A 40 -16.67 -9.73 1.32
C THR A 40 -16.66 -8.36 0.65
N LEU A 41 -17.09 -7.27 1.33
CA LEU A 41 -16.97 -5.91 0.80
C LEU A 41 -15.51 -5.51 0.59
N ILE A 42 -14.64 -5.80 1.56
CA ILE A 42 -13.20 -5.57 1.45
C ILE A 42 -12.61 -6.40 0.30
N SER A 43 -13.00 -7.66 0.18
CA SER A 43 -12.54 -8.53 -0.91
C SER A 43 -12.99 -8.04 -2.29
N ALA A 44 -14.21 -7.53 -2.42
CA ALA A 44 -14.70 -6.93 -3.66
C ALA A 44 -13.87 -5.70 -4.06
N PHE A 45 -13.56 -4.83 -3.10
CA PHE A 45 -12.66 -3.69 -3.33
C PHE A 45 -11.26 -4.16 -3.77
N MET A 46 -10.64 -5.09 -3.04
CA MET A 46 -9.28 -5.56 -3.31
C MET A 46 -9.18 -6.33 -4.64
N PHE A 47 -10.18 -7.15 -4.95
CA PHE A 47 -10.23 -7.87 -6.22
C PHE A 47 -10.37 -6.90 -7.41
N THR A 48 -11.21 -5.87 -7.26
CA THR A 48 -11.30 -4.80 -8.27
C THR A 48 -9.97 -4.09 -8.42
N CYS A 49 -9.29 -3.76 -7.32
CA CYS A 49 -7.96 -3.17 -7.38
C CYS A 49 -6.96 -4.05 -8.15
N LEU A 50 -6.96 -5.35 -7.92
CA LEU A 50 -6.09 -6.29 -8.64
C LEU A 50 -6.33 -6.26 -10.16
N VAL A 51 -7.59 -6.40 -10.57
CA VAL A 51 -7.95 -6.44 -12.00
C VAL A 51 -7.70 -5.08 -12.68
N VAL A 52 -8.15 -4.01 -12.03
CA VAL A 52 -8.05 -2.65 -12.60
C VAL A 52 -6.61 -2.15 -12.65
N SER A 53 -5.71 -2.63 -11.78
CA SER A 53 -4.30 -2.21 -11.80
C SER A 53 -3.63 -2.49 -13.16
N LEU A 54 -3.94 -3.61 -13.79
CA LEU A 54 -3.43 -3.97 -15.12
C LEU A 54 -3.99 -3.04 -16.21
N LEU A 55 -5.30 -2.76 -16.14
CA LEU A 55 -5.98 -1.92 -17.13
C LEU A 55 -5.61 -0.45 -17.00
N ALA A 56 -5.50 0.06 -15.75
CA ALA A 56 -5.17 1.45 -15.48
C ALA A 56 -3.80 1.85 -16.04
N GLY A 57 -2.83 0.91 -16.05
CA GLY A 57 -1.53 1.12 -16.67
C GLY A 57 -1.63 1.38 -18.17
N LEU A 58 -2.31 0.51 -18.90
CA LEU A 58 -2.57 0.64 -20.34
C LEU A 58 -3.32 1.94 -20.67
N VAL A 59 -4.33 2.27 -19.86
CA VAL A 59 -5.12 3.49 -20.04
C VAL A 59 -4.25 4.73 -19.82
N THR A 60 -3.36 4.71 -18.82
CA THR A 60 -2.45 5.83 -18.56
C THR A 60 -1.47 6.05 -19.70
N ASP A 61 -0.93 4.98 -20.27
CA ASP A 61 0.00 5.09 -21.41
C ASP A 61 -0.72 5.61 -22.68
N LYS A 62 -2.02 5.31 -22.85
CA LYS A 62 -2.80 5.76 -24.01
C LYS A 62 -3.38 7.17 -23.86
N LEU A 63 -4.00 7.47 -22.73
CA LEU A 63 -4.75 8.71 -22.50
C LEU A 63 -3.91 9.78 -21.77
N GLY A 64 -2.78 9.39 -21.18
CA GLY A 64 -1.95 10.25 -20.36
C GLY A 64 -2.40 10.33 -18.91
N TYR A 65 -1.58 11.00 -18.10
CA TYR A 65 -1.75 11.09 -16.64
C TYR A 65 -2.98 11.90 -16.20
N GLY A 66 -3.29 12.98 -16.93
CA GLY A 66 -4.36 13.91 -16.56
C GLY A 66 -5.73 13.28 -16.52
N PRO A 67 -6.23 12.70 -17.62
CA PRO A 67 -7.54 12.03 -17.65
C PRO A 67 -7.67 10.93 -16.60
N VAL A 68 -6.59 10.17 -16.35
CA VAL A 68 -6.59 9.08 -15.36
C VAL A 68 -6.64 9.63 -13.93
N ALA A 69 -5.91 10.70 -13.62
CA ALA A 69 -5.98 11.36 -12.31
C ALA A 69 -7.36 11.95 -12.04
N VAL A 70 -7.91 12.69 -13.03
CA VAL A 70 -9.26 13.29 -12.95
C VAL A 70 -10.32 12.20 -12.73
N PHE A 71 -10.30 11.14 -13.53
CA PHE A 71 -11.19 10.00 -13.35
C PHE A 71 -11.02 9.37 -11.97
N GLY A 72 -9.77 9.21 -11.51
CA GLY A 72 -9.45 8.62 -10.22
C GLY A 72 -10.08 9.40 -9.05
N PHE A 73 -9.91 10.73 -9.00
CA PHE A 73 -10.51 11.57 -7.97
C PHE A 73 -12.03 11.55 -8.03
N ALA A 74 -12.61 11.69 -9.24
CA ALA A 74 -14.05 11.71 -9.43
C ALA A 74 -14.69 10.36 -9.06
N ALA A 75 -14.15 9.24 -9.55
CA ALA A 75 -14.69 7.91 -9.30
C ALA A 75 -14.56 7.49 -7.84
N ALA A 76 -13.40 7.76 -7.21
CA ALA A 76 -13.20 7.45 -5.79
C ALA A 76 -14.12 8.29 -4.90
N ALA A 77 -14.22 9.61 -5.15
CA ALA A 77 -15.13 10.48 -4.40
C ALA A 77 -16.59 10.05 -4.57
N LEU A 78 -17.01 9.74 -5.80
CA LEU A 78 -18.37 9.24 -6.09
C LEU A 78 -18.64 7.92 -5.35
N GLY A 79 -17.69 6.97 -5.40
CA GLY A 79 -17.77 5.71 -4.66
C GLY A 79 -17.98 5.92 -3.16
N ILE A 80 -17.27 6.89 -2.56
CA ILE A 80 -17.43 7.26 -1.14
C ILE A 80 -18.80 7.92 -0.89
N PHE A 81 -19.25 8.84 -1.75
CA PHE A 81 -20.57 9.47 -1.61
C PHE A 81 -21.71 8.47 -1.73
N LEU A 82 -21.62 7.52 -2.63
CA LEU A 82 -22.61 6.46 -2.78
C LEU A 82 -22.57 5.50 -1.57
N LEU A 83 -21.38 5.16 -1.07
CA LEU A 83 -21.21 4.33 0.12
C LEU A 83 -21.77 5.00 1.38
N ALA A 84 -21.70 6.34 1.48
CA ALA A 84 -22.33 7.11 2.56
C ALA A 84 -23.86 6.92 2.60
N ARG A 85 -24.47 6.65 1.44
CA ARG A 85 -25.91 6.47 1.25
C ARG A 85 -26.35 5.01 1.13
N ALA A 86 -25.43 4.08 1.02
CA ALA A 86 -25.73 2.66 0.90
C ALA A 86 -26.59 2.15 2.06
N ARG A 87 -27.65 1.39 1.74
CA ARG A 87 -28.59 0.82 2.69
C ARG A 87 -28.71 -0.70 2.59
N THR A 88 -28.11 -1.30 1.57
CA THR A 88 -28.09 -2.75 1.36
C THR A 88 -26.66 -3.24 1.12
N PHE A 89 -26.43 -4.52 1.39
CA PHE A 89 -25.16 -5.15 1.09
C PHE A 89 -24.77 -5.03 -0.40
N ALA A 90 -25.72 -5.26 -1.30
CA ALA A 90 -25.47 -5.18 -2.75
C ALA A 90 -25.07 -3.76 -3.19
N SER A 91 -25.76 -2.72 -2.70
CA SER A 91 -25.38 -1.33 -3.00
C SER A 91 -24.00 -0.99 -2.45
N ALA A 92 -23.66 -1.44 -1.25
CA ALA A 92 -22.33 -1.23 -0.68
C ALA A 92 -21.24 -1.98 -1.47
N ALA A 93 -21.52 -3.20 -1.95
CA ALA A 93 -20.59 -3.96 -2.78
C ALA A 93 -20.30 -3.26 -4.12
N LEU A 94 -21.32 -2.74 -4.78
CA LEU A 94 -21.16 -1.94 -6.00
C LEU A 94 -20.34 -0.66 -5.73
N CYS A 95 -20.57 0.01 -4.59
CA CYS A 95 -19.76 1.17 -4.20
C CYS A 95 -18.30 0.79 -3.96
N CYS A 96 -18.01 -0.37 -3.34
CA CYS A 96 -16.66 -0.87 -3.13
C CYS A 96 -15.96 -1.19 -4.45
N ILE A 97 -16.67 -1.75 -5.44
CA ILE A 97 -16.15 -1.96 -6.79
C ILE A 97 -15.83 -0.61 -7.46
N GLY A 98 -16.76 0.35 -7.44
CA GLY A 98 -16.53 1.70 -7.98
C GLY A 98 -15.36 2.41 -7.31
N LEU A 99 -15.23 2.28 -5.98
CA LEU A 99 -14.10 2.79 -5.22
C LEU A 99 -12.77 2.16 -5.66
N GLY A 100 -12.75 0.86 -5.98
CA GLY A 100 -11.58 0.15 -6.49
C GLY A 100 -11.10 0.70 -7.84
N PHE A 101 -12.00 1.03 -8.76
CA PHE A 101 -11.66 1.70 -10.02
C PHE A 101 -11.00 3.07 -9.77
N GLY A 102 -11.60 3.91 -8.91
CA GLY A 102 -11.04 5.21 -8.56
C GLY A 102 -9.68 5.08 -7.87
N ALA A 103 -9.57 4.19 -6.89
CA ALA A 103 -8.32 3.96 -6.16
C ALA A 103 -7.17 3.53 -7.08
N MET A 104 -7.42 2.63 -8.04
CA MET A 104 -6.38 2.18 -8.96
C MET A 104 -6.02 3.21 -10.02
N ALA A 105 -6.96 4.02 -10.47
CA ALA A 105 -6.64 5.17 -11.31
C ALA A 105 -5.73 6.17 -10.58
N LEU A 106 -6.03 6.49 -9.30
CA LEU A 106 -5.17 7.32 -8.46
C LEU A 106 -3.80 6.68 -8.22
N ASN A 107 -3.77 5.37 -7.95
CA ASN A 107 -2.54 4.62 -7.76
C ASN A 107 -1.61 4.73 -8.98
N THR A 108 -2.16 4.43 -10.15
CA THR A 108 -1.38 4.42 -11.38
C THR A 108 -0.96 5.83 -11.76
N ALA A 109 -1.89 6.81 -11.82
CA ALA A 109 -1.55 8.18 -12.15
C ALA A 109 -0.50 8.76 -11.19
N GLY A 110 -0.65 8.56 -9.88
CA GLY A 110 0.28 9.07 -8.87
C GLY A 110 1.66 8.43 -8.97
N ASN A 111 1.75 7.10 -8.89
CA ASN A 111 3.03 6.40 -8.87
C ASN A 111 3.80 6.46 -10.20
N THR A 112 3.11 6.64 -11.33
CA THR A 112 3.79 6.79 -12.62
C THR A 112 4.18 8.25 -12.92
N LEU A 113 3.44 9.22 -12.39
CA LEU A 113 3.73 10.64 -12.57
C LEU A 113 4.84 11.15 -11.62
N ILE A 114 4.87 10.65 -10.38
CA ILE A 114 5.84 11.03 -9.34
C ILE A 114 7.29 10.96 -9.83
N PRO A 115 7.78 9.84 -10.40
CA PRO A 115 9.15 9.74 -10.90
C PRO A 115 9.50 10.76 -11.98
N VAL A 116 8.50 11.21 -12.73
CA VAL A 116 8.66 12.17 -13.83
C VAL A 116 8.76 13.61 -13.32
N VAL A 117 7.92 13.97 -12.35
CA VAL A 117 7.72 15.39 -11.98
C VAL A 117 8.45 15.83 -10.71
N LEU A 118 8.86 14.90 -9.84
CA LEU A 118 9.63 15.25 -8.65
C LEU A 118 11.13 15.19 -8.94
N PHE A 119 11.88 16.02 -8.26
CA PHE A 119 13.35 16.12 -8.39
C PHE A 119 13.83 16.30 -9.84
N GLY A 120 13.02 16.94 -10.69
CA GLY A 120 13.32 17.12 -12.11
C GLY A 120 13.42 15.82 -12.92
N GLY A 121 12.85 14.73 -12.44
CA GLY A 121 12.93 13.41 -13.06
C GLY A 121 14.29 12.70 -12.91
N GLN A 122 15.26 13.29 -12.20
CA GLN A 122 16.63 12.77 -12.14
C GLN A 122 16.83 11.66 -11.10
N ASN A 123 15.96 11.59 -10.07
CA ASN A 123 16.06 10.59 -9.01
C ASN A 123 14.71 9.89 -8.76
N PRO A 124 14.29 8.99 -9.66
CA PRO A 124 12.98 8.34 -9.59
C PRO A 124 12.75 7.57 -8.30
N ALA A 125 13.77 6.91 -7.74
CA ALA A 125 13.63 6.17 -6.49
C ALA A 125 13.40 7.12 -5.28
N ALA A 126 14.09 8.26 -5.21
CA ALA A 126 13.83 9.26 -4.19
C ALA A 126 12.42 9.84 -4.33
N ALA A 127 12.00 10.17 -5.56
CA ALA A 127 10.67 10.65 -5.87
C ALA A 127 9.58 9.67 -5.40
N SER A 128 9.73 8.39 -5.74
CA SER A 128 8.80 7.33 -5.33
C SER A 128 8.75 7.17 -3.81
N ASN A 129 9.89 7.26 -3.11
CA ASN A 129 9.92 7.22 -1.65
C ASN A 129 9.15 8.41 -1.04
N LEU A 130 9.36 9.63 -1.52
CA LEU A 130 8.62 10.81 -1.06
C LEU A 130 7.10 10.67 -1.34
N GLY A 131 6.72 10.20 -2.52
CA GLY A 131 5.33 9.94 -2.87
C GLY A 131 4.68 8.96 -1.90
N ASN A 132 5.36 7.89 -1.54
CA ASN A 132 4.84 6.89 -0.62
C ASN A 132 4.71 7.39 0.84
N VAL A 133 5.36 8.48 1.24
CA VAL A 133 5.05 9.18 2.50
C VAL A 133 3.61 9.70 2.46
N PHE A 134 3.17 10.27 1.33
CA PHE A 134 1.80 10.76 1.17
C PHE A 134 0.76 9.64 1.17
N PHE A 135 1.09 8.45 0.64
CA PHE A 135 0.27 7.26 0.83
C PHE A 135 0.08 6.92 2.31
N GLY A 136 1.18 6.87 3.06
CA GLY A 136 1.16 6.65 4.51
C GLY A 136 0.34 7.70 5.26
N LEU A 137 0.46 8.99 4.88
CA LEU A 137 -0.36 10.06 5.43
C LEU A 137 -1.85 9.85 5.16
N GLY A 138 -2.24 9.43 3.96
CA GLY A 138 -3.63 9.10 3.64
C GLY A 138 -4.17 7.96 4.50
N LEU A 139 -3.38 6.89 4.68
CA LEU A 139 -3.71 5.77 5.57
C LEU A 139 -3.90 6.22 7.01
N PHE A 140 -3.06 7.13 7.51
CA PHE A 140 -3.05 7.59 8.89
C PHE A 140 -4.14 8.63 9.19
N VAL A 141 -4.31 9.60 8.30
CA VAL A 141 -5.26 10.72 8.51
C VAL A 141 -6.71 10.24 8.41
N THR A 142 -7.02 9.28 7.54
CA THR A 142 -8.40 8.82 7.34
C THR A 142 -9.07 8.31 8.61
N PRO A 143 -8.52 7.36 9.40
CA PRO A 143 -9.17 6.90 10.62
C PRO A 143 -9.28 7.99 11.69
N LEU A 144 -8.34 8.94 11.73
CA LEU A 144 -8.43 10.08 12.65
C LEU A 144 -9.61 10.98 12.28
N LEU A 145 -9.76 11.34 11.00
CA LEU A 145 -10.88 12.13 10.51
C LEU A 145 -12.22 11.41 10.74
N VAL A 146 -12.28 10.10 10.45
CA VAL A 146 -13.47 9.28 10.71
C VAL A 146 -13.83 9.30 12.19
N SER A 147 -12.86 9.12 13.08
CA SER A 147 -13.09 9.15 14.53
C SER A 147 -13.63 10.51 15.01
N LEU A 148 -13.06 11.61 14.52
CA LEU A 148 -13.50 12.96 14.85
C LEU A 148 -14.89 13.26 14.30
N LEU A 149 -15.14 12.92 13.03
CA LEU A 149 -16.42 13.18 12.39
C LEU A 149 -17.55 12.34 13.00
N PHE A 150 -17.30 11.07 13.34
CA PHE A 150 -18.29 10.20 13.94
C PHE A 150 -18.72 10.62 15.36
N ARG A 151 -17.92 11.45 16.03
CA ARG A 151 -18.31 12.06 17.33
C ARG A 151 -19.26 13.23 17.16
N LYS A 152 -19.21 13.93 16.02
CA LYS A 152 -19.90 15.20 15.81
C LYS A 152 -21.05 15.11 14.82
N THR A 153 -21.06 14.08 13.94
CA THR A 153 -21.99 14.01 12.81
C THR A 153 -22.54 12.59 12.61
N SER A 154 -23.59 12.48 11.80
CA SER A 154 -24.13 11.19 11.37
C SER A 154 -23.21 10.46 10.41
N TYR A 155 -23.36 9.13 10.29
CA TYR A 155 -22.60 8.31 9.32
C TYR A 155 -22.60 8.87 7.89
N PRO A 156 -23.78 9.24 7.30
CA PRO A 156 -23.79 9.75 5.92
C PRO A 156 -23.00 11.06 5.76
N LEU A 157 -23.11 11.98 6.73
CA LEU A 157 -22.39 13.26 6.69
C LEU A 157 -20.88 13.05 6.86
N ALA A 158 -20.47 12.22 7.84
CA ALA A 158 -19.06 11.93 8.07
C ALA A 158 -18.39 11.30 6.86
N VAL A 159 -19.02 10.28 6.24
CA VAL A 159 -18.47 9.61 5.06
C VAL A 159 -18.51 10.53 3.83
N SER A 160 -19.58 11.34 3.66
CA SER A 160 -19.64 12.33 2.57
C SER A 160 -18.55 13.41 2.71
N ALA A 161 -18.20 13.82 3.93
CA ALA A 161 -17.10 14.77 4.14
C ALA A 161 -15.74 14.22 3.67
N LEU A 162 -15.50 12.90 3.82
CA LEU A 162 -14.30 12.25 3.27
C LEU A 162 -14.34 12.23 1.73
N GLY A 163 -15.51 11.99 1.14
CA GLY A 163 -15.69 12.10 -0.31
C GLY A 163 -15.42 13.51 -0.83
N LEU A 164 -15.88 14.54 -0.11
CA LEU A 164 -15.61 15.92 -0.44
C LEU A 164 -14.12 16.26 -0.35
N LEU A 165 -13.44 15.80 0.70
CA LEU A 165 -11.99 15.96 0.85
C LEU A 165 -11.23 15.35 -0.33
N LEU A 166 -11.64 14.17 -0.78
CA LEU A 166 -11.03 13.49 -1.93
C LEU A 166 -11.39 14.15 -3.27
N LEU A 167 -12.48 14.92 -3.32
CA LEU A 167 -12.89 15.67 -4.51
C LEU A 167 -12.12 16.99 -4.66
N LEU A 168 -11.59 17.58 -3.59
CA LEU A 168 -10.87 18.86 -3.65
C LEU A 168 -9.72 18.87 -4.65
N PRO A 169 -8.89 17.79 -4.77
CA PRO A 169 -7.82 17.74 -5.76
C PRO A 169 -8.28 17.70 -7.22
N LEU A 170 -9.57 17.52 -7.50
CA LEU A 170 -10.08 17.49 -8.87
C LEU A 170 -9.83 18.83 -9.59
N ALA A 171 -9.99 19.95 -8.89
CA ALA A 171 -9.76 21.27 -9.50
C ALA A 171 -8.30 21.45 -9.96
N PRO A 172 -7.26 21.28 -9.11
CA PRO A 172 -5.89 21.32 -9.59
C PRO A 172 -5.57 20.22 -10.60
N ALA A 173 -6.23 19.04 -10.55
CA ALA A 173 -6.01 17.98 -11.53
C ALA A 173 -6.52 18.37 -12.94
N LEU A 174 -7.62 19.12 -13.04
CA LEU A 174 -8.14 19.66 -14.31
C LEU A 174 -7.27 20.77 -14.89
N LEU A 175 -6.61 21.57 -14.03
CA LEU A 175 -5.85 22.74 -14.42
C LEU A 175 -4.34 22.47 -14.60
N ALA A 176 -3.85 21.30 -14.21
CA ALA A 176 -2.44 20.96 -14.29
C ALA A 176 -1.99 20.70 -15.73
N ALA A 177 -0.78 21.17 -16.06
CA ALA A 177 -0.12 20.80 -17.31
C ALA A 177 0.65 19.49 -17.09
N TYR A 178 0.23 18.44 -17.76
CA TYR A 178 0.86 17.13 -17.63
C TYR A 178 1.95 16.92 -18.69
N PRO A 179 3.02 16.18 -18.35
CA PRO A 179 3.97 15.73 -19.36
C PRO A 179 3.23 14.84 -20.37
N LYS A 180 3.69 14.89 -21.63
CA LYS A 180 3.15 14.00 -22.65
C LYS A 180 3.42 12.54 -22.24
N ALA A 181 2.38 11.72 -22.26
CA ALA A 181 2.57 10.27 -22.15
C ALA A 181 3.38 9.78 -23.37
N ALA A 182 4.19 8.75 -23.18
CA ALA A 182 4.77 8.04 -24.31
C ALA A 182 3.62 7.54 -25.21
N ALA A 183 3.90 7.36 -26.51
CA ALA A 183 2.91 6.82 -27.44
C ALA A 183 2.36 5.51 -26.88
N GLY A 184 1.01 5.45 -26.74
CA GLY A 184 0.34 4.30 -26.15
C GLY A 184 0.76 3.00 -26.85
N ILE A 185 0.91 1.94 -26.09
CA ILE A 185 1.23 0.61 -26.60
C ILE A 185 -0.04 -0.16 -26.98
N ASP A 186 0.10 -1.01 -27.99
CA ASP A 186 -0.90 -2.02 -28.31
C ASP A 186 -0.84 -3.21 -27.32
N LEU A 187 -1.86 -4.04 -27.33
CA LEU A 187 -1.96 -5.17 -26.42
C LEU A 187 -0.84 -6.20 -26.65
N ALA A 188 -0.35 -6.35 -27.89
CA ALA A 188 0.73 -7.27 -28.22
C ALA A 188 2.06 -6.78 -27.62
N THR A 189 2.34 -5.49 -27.72
CA THR A 189 3.52 -4.88 -27.07
C THR A 189 3.41 -4.95 -25.55
N ALA A 190 2.22 -4.72 -24.97
CA ALA A 190 2.00 -4.90 -23.54
C ALA A 190 2.25 -6.35 -23.07
N ALA A 191 1.85 -7.34 -23.87
CA ALA A 191 2.12 -8.74 -23.58
C ALA A 191 3.63 -9.06 -23.60
N LYS A 192 4.44 -8.43 -24.48
CA LYS A 192 5.90 -8.57 -24.48
C LYS A 192 6.54 -8.06 -23.20
N LEU A 193 5.99 -7.04 -22.54
CA LEU A 193 6.50 -6.57 -21.26
C LEU A 193 6.52 -7.67 -20.19
N LEU A 194 5.60 -8.64 -20.26
CA LEU A 194 5.57 -9.79 -19.34
C LEU A 194 6.78 -10.72 -19.50
N THR A 195 7.52 -10.63 -20.60
CA THR A 195 8.73 -11.42 -20.85
C THR A 195 10.02 -10.64 -20.60
N GLU A 196 9.91 -9.34 -20.33
CA GLU A 196 11.06 -8.47 -20.07
C GLU A 196 11.68 -8.77 -18.69
N PRO A 197 12.98 -9.09 -18.61
CA PRO A 197 13.63 -9.50 -17.37
C PRO A 197 13.50 -8.46 -16.24
N VAL A 198 13.57 -7.17 -16.57
CA VAL A 198 13.42 -6.07 -15.58
C VAL A 198 12.02 -6.04 -15.00
N VAL A 199 11.00 -6.26 -15.83
CA VAL A 199 9.59 -6.29 -15.39
C VAL A 199 9.33 -7.53 -14.53
N ILE A 200 9.82 -8.70 -14.96
CA ILE A 200 9.69 -9.96 -14.20
C ILE A 200 10.37 -9.83 -12.84
N LEU A 201 11.60 -9.32 -12.79
CA LEU A 201 12.33 -9.14 -11.54
C LEU A 201 11.67 -8.10 -10.65
N GLY A 202 11.22 -6.96 -11.22
CA GLY A 202 10.45 -5.96 -10.49
C GLY A 202 9.15 -6.51 -9.90
N ALA A 203 8.42 -7.29 -10.68
CA ALA A 203 7.21 -7.99 -10.23
C ALA A 203 7.51 -9.00 -9.11
N ALA A 204 8.58 -9.78 -9.23
CA ALA A 204 9.00 -10.74 -8.19
C ALA A 204 9.40 -10.02 -6.89
N VAL A 205 10.20 -8.94 -6.99
CA VAL A 205 10.57 -8.12 -5.82
C VAL A 205 9.33 -7.58 -5.13
N LEU A 206 8.37 -6.99 -5.88
CA LEU A 206 7.17 -6.40 -5.30
C LEU A 206 6.19 -7.46 -4.77
N LEU A 207 6.07 -8.62 -5.41
CA LEU A 207 5.30 -9.76 -4.93
C LEU A 207 5.79 -10.21 -3.54
N PHE A 208 7.08 -10.50 -3.44
CA PHE A 208 7.67 -10.95 -2.19
C PHE A 208 7.71 -9.86 -1.12
N TYR A 209 8.01 -8.61 -1.49
CA TYR A 209 7.97 -7.50 -0.56
C TYR A 209 6.57 -7.26 0.01
N SER A 210 5.55 -7.20 -0.86
CA SER A 210 4.16 -7.01 -0.43
C SER A 210 3.68 -8.15 0.48
N SER A 211 4.18 -9.37 0.24
CA SER A 211 3.99 -10.50 1.14
C SER A 211 4.49 -10.22 2.55
N ILE A 212 5.68 -9.60 2.68
CA ILE A 212 6.28 -9.27 3.98
C ILE A 212 5.50 -8.12 4.63
N GLU A 213 5.32 -7.00 3.92
CA GLU A 213 4.63 -5.80 4.43
C GLU A 213 3.23 -6.13 4.94
N THR A 214 2.42 -6.81 4.11
CA THR A 214 1.06 -7.17 4.47
C THR A 214 1.02 -8.19 5.61
N SER A 215 2.01 -9.08 5.70
CA SER A 215 2.13 -10.00 6.83
C SER A 215 2.42 -9.26 8.13
N PHE A 216 3.30 -8.27 8.14
CA PHE A 216 3.50 -7.41 9.30
C PHE A 216 2.23 -6.67 9.69
N CYS A 217 1.54 -6.04 8.73
CA CYS A 217 0.29 -5.33 8.98
C CYS A 217 -0.79 -6.22 9.62
N ASN A 218 -0.88 -7.48 9.20
CA ASN A 218 -1.92 -8.39 9.68
C ASN A 218 -1.52 -9.19 10.93
N TRP A 219 -0.25 -9.53 11.09
CA TRP A 219 0.19 -10.49 12.10
C TRP A 219 1.02 -9.88 13.23
N LEU A 220 1.49 -8.63 13.10
CA LEU A 220 2.27 -7.98 14.17
C LEU A 220 1.43 -7.79 15.43
N THR A 221 0.18 -7.33 15.31
CA THR A 221 -0.73 -7.14 16.46
C THR A 221 -1.05 -8.47 17.15
N PRO A 222 -1.51 -9.53 16.46
CA PRO A 222 -1.69 -10.84 17.10
C PRO A 222 -0.41 -11.39 17.76
N CYS A 223 0.73 -11.27 17.09
CA CYS A 223 2.01 -11.71 17.64
C CYS A 223 2.38 -10.95 18.92
N ALA A 224 2.21 -9.63 18.92
CA ALA A 224 2.47 -8.79 20.08
C ALA A 224 1.53 -9.12 21.24
N LYS A 225 0.23 -9.36 20.98
CA LYS A 225 -0.75 -9.76 21.98
C LYS A 225 -0.35 -11.10 22.65
N GLU A 226 -0.02 -12.13 21.86
CA GLU A 226 0.45 -13.42 22.37
C GLU A 226 1.69 -13.25 23.27
N LEU A 227 2.64 -12.40 22.85
CA LEU A 227 3.85 -12.13 23.62
C LEU A 227 3.56 -11.40 24.93
N VAL A 228 2.68 -10.40 24.93
CA VAL A 228 2.29 -9.65 26.15
C VAL A 228 1.60 -10.57 27.15
N ILE A 229 0.64 -11.37 26.71
CA ILE A 229 -0.06 -12.33 27.59
C ILE A 229 0.90 -13.35 28.18
N ARG A 230 1.87 -13.84 27.41
CA ARG A 230 2.84 -14.83 27.88
C ARG A 230 3.89 -14.24 28.83
N ASP A 231 4.38 -13.01 28.56
CA ASP A 231 5.45 -12.34 29.34
C ASP A 231 4.91 -11.68 30.61
N ARG A 232 3.63 -11.26 30.60
CA ARG A 232 2.96 -10.53 31.68
C ARG A 232 1.50 -10.99 31.84
N PRO A 233 1.28 -12.18 32.38
CA PRO A 233 -0.06 -12.76 32.52
C PRO A 233 -0.96 -11.99 33.50
N ASP A 234 -0.37 -11.18 34.36
CA ASP A 234 -1.03 -10.26 35.29
C ASP A 234 -1.74 -9.08 34.60
N ARG A 235 -1.35 -8.75 33.39
CA ARG A 235 -2.02 -7.70 32.62
C ARG A 235 -3.27 -8.25 31.96
N GLY A 236 -4.41 -7.66 32.28
CA GLY A 236 -5.69 -8.03 31.68
C GLY A 236 -5.67 -7.95 30.14
N GLU A 237 -6.58 -8.67 29.50
CA GLU A 237 -6.65 -8.83 28.05
C GLU A 237 -6.77 -7.49 27.29
N ALA A 238 -7.54 -6.54 27.84
CA ALA A 238 -7.72 -5.21 27.27
C ALA A 238 -6.40 -4.40 27.22
N ALA A 239 -5.53 -4.54 28.24
CA ALA A 239 -4.22 -3.89 28.26
C ALA A 239 -3.25 -4.54 27.26
N ALA A 240 -3.35 -5.86 27.06
CA ALA A 240 -2.59 -6.58 26.05
C ALA A 240 -3.01 -6.14 24.64
N ASP A 241 -4.31 -5.99 24.36
CA ASP A 241 -4.83 -5.50 23.08
C ASP A 241 -4.36 -4.08 22.78
N ALA A 242 -4.46 -3.16 23.75
CA ALA A 242 -4.01 -1.78 23.58
C ALA A 242 -2.49 -1.70 23.32
N SER A 243 -1.70 -2.50 24.03
CA SER A 243 -0.26 -2.61 23.82
C SER A 243 0.07 -3.13 22.42
N ALA A 244 -0.62 -4.18 21.98
CA ALA A 244 -0.42 -4.79 20.68
C ALA A 244 -0.76 -3.85 19.52
N GLN A 245 -1.83 -3.09 19.61
CA GLN A 245 -2.20 -2.09 18.61
C GLN A 245 -1.17 -0.96 18.48
N ARG A 246 -0.56 -0.53 19.60
CA ARG A 246 0.52 0.45 19.57
C ARG A 246 1.72 -0.03 18.76
N MET A 247 2.00 -1.35 18.72
CA MET A 247 3.11 -1.89 17.92
C MET A 247 2.91 -1.69 16.42
N LEU A 248 1.68 -1.87 15.95
CA LEU A 248 1.35 -1.61 14.54
C LEU A 248 1.50 -0.11 14.19
N SER A 249 1.08 0.78 15.10
CA SER A 249 1.28 2.23 14.92
C SER A 249 2.76 2.60 14.87
N VAL A 250 3.59 2.02 15.76
CA VAL A 250 5.05 2.22 15.76
C VAL A 250 5.65 1.76 14.43
N PHE A 251 5.26 0.58 13.94
CA PHE A 251 5.69 0.06 12.64
C PHE A 251 5.32 1.03 11.50
N ALA A 252 4.07 1.50 11.46
CA ALA A 252 3.59 2.39 10.40
C ALA A 252 4.30 3.76 10.40
N VAL A 253 4.49 4.37 11.57
CA VAL A 253 5.23 5.64 11.72
C VAL A 253 6.69 5.47 11.31
N ALA A 254 7.33 4.39 11.76
CA ALA A 254 8.70 4.07 11.40
C ALA A 254 8.85 3.86 9.87
N MET A 255 7.89 3.21 9.24
CA MET A 255 7.87 3.04 7.79
C MET A 255 7.76 4.39 7.05
N MET A 256 6.88 5.30 7.48
CA MET A 256 6.79 6.64 6.88
C MET A 256 8.10 7.41 7.07
N ALA A 257 8.69 7.36 8.26
CA ALA A 257 9.98 7.99 8.54
C ALA A 257 11.10 7.42 7.66
N GLY A 258 11.17 6.11 7.50
CA GLY A 258 12.14 5.45 6.64
C GLY A 258 12.00 5.85 5.16
N ARG A 259 10.78 5.97 4.63
CA ARG A 259 10.52 6.48 3.28
C ARG A 259 10.98 7.93 3.12
N LEU A 260 10.68 8.77 4.11
CA LEU A 260 11.11 10.16 4.11
C LEU A 260 12.65 10.28 4.12
N VAL A 261 13.33 9.55 5.00
CA VAL A 261 14.80 9.50 5.06
C VAL A 261 15.37 9.01 3.73
N THR A 262 14.85 7.93 3.16
CA THR A 262 15.33 7.38 1.89
C THR A 262 15.13 8.37 0.74
N SER A 263 14.08 9.19 0.76
CA SER A 263 13.84 10.22 -0.26
C SER A 263 14.90 11.32 -0.28
N GLN A 264 15.65 11.48 0.82
CA GLN A 264 16.73 12.49 0.95
C GLN A 264 18.12 11.91 0.58
N VAL A 265 18.22 10.60 0.35
CA VAL A 265 19.51 9.97 0.00
C VAL A 265 19.93 10.40 -1.41
N PRO A 266 21.11 11.02 -1.58
CA PRO A 266 21.61 11.38 -2.90
C PRO A 266 21.79 10.14 -3.78
N ASN A 267 21.41 10.25 -5.04
CA ASN A 267 21.60 9.17 -6.04
C ASN A 267 21.01 7.81 -5.62
N VAL A 268 19.94 7.79 -4.80
CA VAL A 268 19.33 6.53 -4.34
C VAL A 268 18.91 5.63 -5.49
N THR A 269 18.57 6.17 -6.64
CA THR A 269 18.27 5.38 -7.85
C THR A 269 19.47 4.57 -8.30
N ARG A 270 20.69 5.13 -8.25
CA ARG A 270 21.92 4.43 -8.65
C ARG A 270 22.26 3.27 -7.72
N PHE A 271 22.12 3.46 -6.41
CA PHE A 271 22.50 2.50 -5.38
C PHE A 271 21.32 1.74 -4.80
N GLY A 272 20.10 1.97 -5.29
CA GLY A 272 18.86 1.47 -4.72
C GLY A 272 18.81 -0.05 -4.57
N HIS A 273 19.36 -0.79 -5.51
CA HIS A 273 19.43 -2.26 -5.42
C HIS A 273 20.29 -2.75 -4.25
N TRP A 274 21.41 -2.08 -3.96
CA TRP A 274 22.24 -2.38 -2.79
C TRP A 274 21.54 -2.00 -1.48
N ILE A 275 20.88 -0.82 -1.46
CA ILE A 275 20.12 -0.36 -0.30
C ILE A 275 19.01 -1.37 0.02
N VAL A 276 18.19 -1.73 -0.96
CA VAL A 276 17.08 -2.67 -0.76
C VAL A 276 17.60 -4.05 -0.35
N ALA A 277 18.66 -4.56 -0.99
CA ALA A 277 19.24 -5.84 -0.61
C ALA A 277 19.74 -5.84 0.83
N GLY A 278 20.48 -4.80 1.22
CA GLY A 278 21.02 -4.66 2.58
C GLY A 278 19.92 -4.58 3.64
N VAL A 279 18.92 -3.72 3.43
CA VAL A 279 17.80 -3.61 4.39
C VAL A 279 16.97 -4.88 4.46
N MET A 280 16.85 -5.66 3.38
CA MET A 280 16.12 -6.93 3.40
C MET A 280 16.88 -8.02 4.18
N VAL A 281 18.19 -8.08 4.09
CA VAL A 281 19.01 -8.97 4.92
C VAL A 281 18.88 -8.60 6.41
N LEU A 282 18.93 -7.29 6.73
CA LEU A 282 18.69 -6.82 8.09
C LEU A 282 17.25 -7.08 8.56
N ALA A 283 16.26 -6.95 7.68
CA ALA A 283 14.86 -7.29 7.99
C ALA A 283 14.71 -8.78 8.31
N ALA A 284 15.40 -9.67 7.57
CA ALA A 284 15.43 -11.09 7.90
C ALA A 284 15.97 -11.33 9.34
N ALA A 285 17.04 -10.63 9.73
CA ALA A 285 17.57 -10.72 11.09
C ALA A 285 16.56 -10.20 12.14
N VAL A 286 15.87 -9.08 11.86
CA VAL A 286 14.80 -8.58 12.74
C VAL A 286 13.66 -9.60 12.88
N VAL A 287 13.25 -10.24 11.79
CA VAL A 287 12.23 -11.31 11.84
C VAL A 287 12.71 -12.48 12.68
N ILE A 288 13.96 -12.92 12.52
CA ILE A 288 14.53 -14.00 13.35
C ILE A 288 14.46 -13.61 14.83
N VAL A 289 14.93 -12.42 15.21
CA VAL A 289 14.89 -11.94 16.59
C VAL A 289 13.45 -11.86 17.11
N LEU A 290 12.51 -11.34 16.29
CA LEU A 290 11.08 -11.27 16.64
C LEU A 290 10.49 -12.67 16.90
N THR A 291 10.86 -13.65 16.08
CA THR A 291 10.33 -15.03 16.22
C THR A 291 10.96 -15.82 17.36
N LEU A 292 12.11 -15.39 17.88
CA LEU A 292 12.81 -16.03 18.99
C LEU A 292 12.60 -15.30 20.32
N THR A 293 12.17 -14.04 20.31
CA THR A 293 12.00 -13.28 21.56
C THR A 293 10.87 -13.83 22.41
N LYS A 294 11.11 -13.82 23.74
CA LYS A 294 10.09 -14.16 24.75
C LYS A 294 9.59 -12.92 25.52
N LYS A 295 10.27 -11.78 25.35
CA LYS A 295 9.99 -10.54 26.09
C LYS A 295 9.17 -9.58 25.27
N ALA A 296 7.97 -9.22 25.73
CA ALA A 296 7.08 -8.24 25.11
C ALA A 296 7.73 -6.84 25.00
N SER A 297 8.61 -6.48 25.94
CA SER A 297 9.32 -5.18 25.95
C SER A 297 10.21 -4.93 24.73
N ARG A 298 10.62 -5.99 24.00
CA ARG A 298 11.44 -5.87 22.77
C ARG A 298 10.63 -5.59 21.52
N VAL A 299 9.32 -5.90 21.53
CA VAL A 299 8.47 -5.81 20.34
C VAL A 299 8.38 -4.40 19.75
N PRO A 300 8.26 -3.31 20.55
CA PRO A 300 8.23 -1.95 19.99
C PRO A 300 9.47 -1.61 19.17
N VAL A 301 10.65 -1.97 19.66
CA VAL A 301 11.92 -1.72 18.96
C VAL A 301 12.01 -2.54 17.70
N LEU A 302 11.63 -3.83 17.76
CA LEU A 302 11.62 -4.71 16.58
C LEU A 302 10.59 -4.27 15.53
N ALA A 303 9.42 -3.76 15.95
CA ALA A 303 8.42 -3.20 15.07
C ALA A 303 8.93 -1.91 14.38
N ALA A 304 9.58 -1.02 15.13
CA ALA A 304 10.18 0.19 14.57
C ALA A 304 11.29 -0.15 13.56
N LEU A 305 12.19 -1.07 13.91
CA LEU A 305 13.25 -1.52 13.01
C LEU A 305 12.67 -2.18 11.75
N ALA A 306 11.66 -3.05 11.89
CA ALA A 306 10.99 -3.65 10.73
C ALA A 306 10.37 -2.58 9.83
N GLY A 307 9.66 -1.59 10.39
CA GLY A 307 9.08 -0.49 9.62
C GLY A 307 10.15 0.31 8.86
N LEU A 308 11.23 0.72 9.53
CA LEU A 308 12.33 1.46 8.91
C LEU A 308 13.00 0.66 7.77
N LEU A 309 13.28 -0.63 8.00
CA LEU A 309 13.99 -1.48 7.04
C LEU A 309 13.10 -1.84 5.83
N LEU A 310 11.81 -2.04 6.03
CA LEU A 310 10.88 -2.34 4.94
C LEU A 310 10.53 -1.09 4.11
N ALA A 311 10.70 0.10 4.67
CA ALA A 311 10.27 1.38 4.10
C ALA A 311 10.73 1.62 2.65
N PRO A 312 12.02 1.50 2.30
CA PRO A 312 12.52 1.87 0.97
C PRO A 312 12.18 0.82 -0.11
N CYS A 313 11.78 -0.39 0.25
CA CYS A 313 11.77 -1.52 -0.69
C CYS A 313 10.80 -1.29 -1.86
N PHE A 314 9.51 -1.05 -1.59
CA PHE A 314 8.52 -0.83 -2.64
C PHE A 314 8.86 0.40 -3.50
N PRO A 315 8.99 1.61 -2.92
CA PRO A 315 9.16 2.81 -3.72
C PRO A 315 10.51 2.86 -4.46
N THR A 316 11.57 2.34 -3.86
CA THR A 316 12.87 2.26 -4.54
C THR A 316 12.82 1.29 -5.71
N THR A 317 12.18 0.12 -5.56
CA THR A 317 12.00 -0.84 -6.66
C THR A 317 11.19 -0.23 -7.81
N VAL A 318 10.10 0.48 -7.51
CA VAL A 318 9.32 1.23 -8.51
C VAL A 318 10.21 2.23 -9.26
N GLY A 319 11.02 2.99 -8.55
CA GLY A 319 11.96 3.95 -9.15
C GLY A 319 13.07 3.29 -9.98
N LEU A 320 13.56 2.12 -9.56
CA LEU A 320 14.56 1.34 -10.32
C LEU A 320 13.98 0.79 -11.63
N VAL A 321 12.77 0.28 -11.60
CA VAL A 321 12.07 -0.22 -12.79
C VAL A 321 11.75 0.94 -13.74
N TYR A 322 11.27 2.07 -13.20
CA TYR A 322 11.04 3.27 -14.00
C TYR A 322 12.31 3.75 -14.72
N ALA A 323 13.44 3.81 -14.03
CA ALA A 323 14.70 4.27 -14.61
C ALA A 323 15.15 3.43 -15.81
N ARG A 324 14.72 2.17 -15.89
CA ARG A 324 15.04 1.23 -16.99
C ARG A 324 13.98 1.18 -18.07
N HIS A 325 12.73 1.42 -17.72
CA HIS A 325 11.57 1.42 -18.62
C HIS A 325 10.74 2.69 -18.47
N PRO A 326 11.27 3.87 -18.79
CA PRO A 326 10.51 5.10 -18.67
C PRO A 326 9.38 5.20 -19.72
N ALA A 327 9.59 4.59 -20.90
CA ALA A 327 8.54 4.46 -21.90
C ALA A 327 7.52 3.42 -21.47
N ASN A 328 6.23 3.73 -21.61
CA ASN A 328 5.11 2.82 -21.26
C ASN A 328 5.11 2.38 -19.78
N PHE A 329 5.62 3.22 -18.90
CA PHE A 329 5.74 2.88 -17.48
C PHE A 329 4.38 2.64 -16.81
N GLY A 330 3.29 3.19 -17.33
CA GLY A 330 1.95 2.88 -16.86
C GLY A 330 1.66 1.39 -16.92
N SER A 331 1.88 0.77 -18.07
CA SER A 331 1.68 -0.67 -18.28
C SER A 331 2.64 -1.51 -17.43
N VAL A 332 3.92 -1.14 -17.37
CA VAL A 332 4.92 -1.79 -16.51
C VAL A 332 4.51 -1.72 -15.05
N PHE A 333 4.10 -0.54 -14.56
CA PHE A 333 3.65 -0.35 -13.19
C PHE A 333 2.41 -1.20 -12.88
N GLY A 334 1.44 -1.28 -13.80
CA GLY A 334 0.27 -2.12 -13.66
C GLY A 334 0.63 -3.60 -13.41
N VAL A 335 1.59 -4.14 -14.18
CA VAL A 335 2.04 -5.53 -14.03
C VAL A 335 2.74 -5.76 -12.70
N ILE A 336 3.74 -4.93 -12.35
CA ILE A 336 4.49 -5.11 -11.10
C ILE A 336 3.63 -4.89 -9.86
N PHE A 337 2.64 -3.99 -9.94
CA PHE A 337 1.70 -3.74 -8.85
C PHE A 337 0.67 -4.88 -8.69
N ALA A 338 0.18 -5.45 -9.80
CA ALA A 338 -0.68 -6.63 -9.73
C ALA A 338 0.03 -7.82 -9.04
N ALA A 339 1.31 -8.03 -9.33
CA ALA A 339 2.12 -9.03 -8.63
C ALA A 339 2.22 -8.72 -7.13
N ALA A 340 2.42 -7.45 -6.76
CA ALA A 340 2.42 -7.02 -5.36
C ALA A 340 1.10 -7.37 -4.65
N MET A 341 -0.05 -7.11 -5.30
CA MET A 341 -1.37 -7.44 -4.74
C MET A 341 -1.53 -8.94 -4.48
N LEU A 342 -1.04 -9.81 -5.38
CA LEU A 342 -1.06 -11.26 -5.18
C LEU A 342 -0.21 -11.69 -3.98
N GLY A 343 0.98 -11.13 -3.84
CA GLY A 343 1.87 -11.40 -2.71
C GLY A 343 1.22 -11.06 -1.37
N GLY A 344 0.51 -9.93 -1.30
CA GLY A 344 -0.22 -9.47 -0.12
C GLY A 344 -1.37 -10.37 0.32
N VAL A 345 -1.81 -11.31 -0.53
CA VAL A 345 -2.89 -12.26 -0.21
C VAL A 345 -2.35 -13.63 0.21
N VAL A 346 -1.40 -14.17 -0.54
CA VAL A 346 -0.97 -15.58 -0.42
C VAL A 346 -0.22 -15.83 0.88
N VAL A 347 0.81 -15.04 1.17
CA VAL A 347 1.71 -15.30 2.31
C VAL A 347 1.06 -15.02 3.67
N PRO A 348 0.30 -13.93 3.88
CA PRO A 348 -0.43 -13.76 5.14
C PRO A 348 -1.38 -14.90 5.46
N LYS A 349 -2.04 -15.47 4.44
CA LYS A 349 -2.89 -16.66 4.60
C LYS A 349 -2.07 -17.88 4.98
N ALA A 350 -0.90 -18.10 4.37
CA ALA A 350 0.00 -19.20 4.71
C ALA A 350 0.49 -19.10 6.16
N ILE A 351 0.86 -17.89 6.62
CA ILE A 351 1.23 -17.64 8.02
C ILE A 351 0.08 -18.00 8.95
N GLY A 352 -1.15 -17.59 8.63
CA GLY A 352 -2.33 -17.95 9.42
C GLY A 352 -2.52 -19.47 9.55
N ASN A 353 -2.32 -20.19 8.45
CA ASN A 353 -2.42 -21.66 8.48
C ASN A 353 -1.30 -22.30 9.32
N LEU A 354 -0.08 -21.79 9.25
CA LEU A 354 1.06 -22.28 10.06
C LEU A 354 0.92 -21.91 11.55
N ALA A 355 0.18 -20.85 11.86
CA ALA A 355 -0.11 -20.44 13.24
C ALA A 355 -1.25 -21.25 13.88
N LYS A 356 -2.07 -21.98 13.10
CA LYS A 356 -3.11 -22.86 13.64
C LYS A 356 -2.49 -23.94 14.51
N GLY A 357 -2.89 -23.98 15.80
CA GLY A 357 -2.33 -24.92 16.78
C GLY A 357 -0.88 -24.62 17.22
N ALA A 358 -0.34 -23.46 16.86
CA ALA A 358 0.99 -23.00 17.22
C ALA A 358 0.94 -21.49 17.58
N THR A 359 2.11 -20.85 17.67
CA THR A 359 2.21 -19.40 17.89
C THR A 359 2.29 -18.64 16.57
N VAL A 360 1.84 -17.38 16.56
CA VAL A 360 2.02 -16.49 15.40
C VAL A 360 3.50 -16.31 15.05
N GLN A 361 4.39 -16.31 16.06
CA GLN A 361 5.84 -16.27 15.86
C GLN A 361 6.34 -17.42 14.96
N LYS A 362 5.78 -18.63 15.09
CA LYS A 362 6.16 -19.79 14.24
C LYS A 362 5.77 -19.53 12.78
N GLY A 363 4.58 -18.97 12.54
CA GLY A 363 4.14 -18.61 11.19
C GLY A 363 5.00 -17.52 10.56
N LEU A 364 5.39 -16.49 11.34
CA LEU A 364 6.22 -15.40 10.86
C LEU A 364 7.62 -15.82 10.40
N ARG A 365 8.14 -17.00 10.81
CA ARG A 365 9.42 -17.52 10.30
C ARG A 365 9.45 -17.68 8.79
N LEU A 366 8.29 -17.86 8.16
CA LEU A 366 8.17 -17.93 6.70
C LEU A 366 8.70 -16.66 6.02
N LEU A 367 8.69 -15.51 6.71
CA LEU A 367 9.17 -14.25 6.14
C LEU A 367 10.70 -14.19 5.99
N VAL A 368 11.45 -15.01 6.74
CA VAL A 368 12.93 -15.01 6.66
C VAL A 368 13.43 -15.36 5.26
N PRO A 369 13.10 -16.52 4.68
CA PRO A 369 13.51 -16.83 3.31
C PRO A 369 12.94 -15.86 2.27
N ILE A 370 11.74 -15.31 2.51
CA ILE A 370 11.14 -14.33 1.59
C ILE A 370 11.95 -13.03 1.57
N CYS A 371 12.43 -12.54 2.72
CA CYS A 371 13.34 -11.39 2.78
C CYS A 371 14.63 -11.62 1.96
N LEU A 372 15.21 -12.82 2.06
CA LEU A 372 16.42 -13.18 1.30
C LEU A 372 16.13 -13.30 -0.21
N LEU A 373 14.96 -13.79 -0.59
CA LEU A 373 14.50 -13.80 -1.99
C LEU A 373 14.39 -12.38 -2.55
N VAL A 374 13.79 -11.44 -1.79
CA VAL A 374 13.75 -10.03 -2.20
C VAL A 374 15.15 -9.49 -2.41
N ALA A 375 16.07 -9.73 -1.45
CA ALA A 375 17.45 -9.29 -1.56
C ALA A 375 18.14 -9.85 -2.82
N GLY A 376 17.99 -11.13 -3.10
CA GLY A 376 18.53 -11.78 -4.30
C GLY A 376 17.94 -11.21 -5.59
N CYS A 377 16.61 -11.13 -5.69
CA CYS A 377 15.93 -10.60 -6.88
C CYS A 377 16.30 -9.16 -7.18
N VAL A 378 16.41 -8.29 -6.15
CA VAL A 378 16.76 -6.88 -6.38
C VAL A 378 18.22 -6.69 -6.78
N LEU A 379 19.15 -7.52 -6.30
CA LEU A 379 20.53 -7.50 -6.76
C LEU A 379 20.62 -7.87 -8.24
N VAL A 380 19.92 -8.92 -8.68
CA VAL A 380 19.85 -9.31 -10.09
C VAL A 380 19.17 -8.19 -10.91
N LEU A 381 18.12 -7.55 -10.39
CA LEU A 381 17.51 -6.38 -11.03
C LEU A 381 18.54 -5.26 -11.23
N GLY A 382 19.44 -5.04 -10.26
CA GLY A 382 20.49 -4.02 -10.32
C GLY A 382 21.53 -4.24 -11.42
N THR A 383 21.77 -5.47 -11.84
CA THR A 383 22.74 -5.83 -12.89
C THR A 383 22.16 -5.78 -14.31
N ARG A 384 20.83 -5.67 -14.45
CA ARG A 384 20.10 -5.53 -15.71
C ARG A 384 19.73 -4.08 -15.98
#